data_78148be3b3a9f11050b03e727af499b7
#
_entry.id   78148be3b3a9f11050b03e727af499b7
#
_cell.length_a   1.000
_cell.length_b   1.000
_cell.length_c   1.000
_cell.angle_alpha   90.00
_cell.angle_beta   90.00
_cell.angle_gamma   90.00
#
_symmetry.space_group_name_H-M   'P 1'
#
loop_
_entity.id
_entity.type
_entity.pdbx_description
1 polymer ?
#
loop_
_entity_poly.entity_id
_entity_poly.type
_entity_poly.pdbx_seq_one_letter_code
_entity_poly.pdbx_strand_id
1 'polypeptide(L)'
;MTESIDEIRIERAQGIGFIALNRPKALNALSTPMLHAIHRALNAWRDDASVHAVVIYSPHPRAFCAGGDIRFLYQSAKAGEHAVIEEFFTDEYRLNHAIFTFPKPYIALLNGVVMGGGMGISQGARHTGGVRVVTGSTKMAMPETRIGLFPDVGVSWFLARTPGAIGRYLAATGATIDAADALYAGLADAYMDDDALPALIDTLKEKPFATGAEVVRFIETQARSLGGTASELEKERGFIDKHFATGNGAACLKSLESVTGGEESDWAARTAAELRERSPLSVDVSLELIDRAKSSSMAETLRRDLGLTRATFDHGDVMEGIRARIVDKDNQPVWKVARMEDVTRDAVVRMYDNPWAERDHPLAALAD
;
A
#
# COMPACT_ATOMS: atom_id res chain seq x y z
N MET A 1 14.60 -25.92 0.21
CA MET A 1 15.00 -25.39 1.54
C MET A 1 13.78 -24.74 2.16
N THR A 2 13.43 -25.11 3.38
CA THR A 2 12.39 -24.42 4.15
C THR A 2 13.13 -23.50 5.11
N GLU A 3 13.09 -22.20 4.86
CA GLU A 3 13.61 -21.20 5.80
C GLU A 3 12.40 -20.62 6.52
N SER A 4 12.31 -20.78 7.83
CA SER A 4 11.28 -20.13 8.62
C SER A 4 11.92 -19.35 9.75
N ILE A 5 11.61 -18.07 9.81
CA ILE A 5 11.64 -17.32 11.05
C ILE A 5 10.22 -17.37 11.64
N ASP A 6 10.04 -17.18 12.94
CA ASP A 6 8.72 -17.28 13.58
C ASP A 6 7.63 -16.43 12.92
N GLU A 7 8.03 -15.30 12.29
CA GLU A 7 7.14 -14.30 11.67
C GLU A 7 6.80 -14.58 10.21
N ILE A 8 7.49 -15.51 9.53
CA ILE A 8 7.27 -15.83 8.12
C ILE A 8 7.68 -17.26 7.80
N ARG A 9 6.92 -17.95 6.97
CA ARG A 9 7.23 -19.30 6.50
C ARG A 9 7.46 -19.27 5.01
N ILE A 10 8.59 -19.82 4.57
CA ILE A 10 9.01 -19.89 3.17
C ILE A 10 9.18 -21.34 2.81
N GLU A 11 8.43 -21.82 1.82
CA GLU A 11 8.48 -23.21 1.35
C GLU A 11 8.37 -23.27 -0.17
N ARG A 12 8.63 -24.45 -0.74
CA ARG A 12 8.48 -24.72 -2.17
C ARG A 12 7.72 -26.01 -2.36
N ALA A 13 6.74 -25.98 -3.25
CA ALA A 13 5.98 -27.15 -3.66
C ALA A 13 5.56 -27.00 -5.13
N GLN A 14 5.65 -28.07 -5.92
CA GLN A 14 5.14 -28.17 -7.30
C GLN A 14 5.56 -27.03 -8.24
N GLY A 15 6.80 -26.53 -8.10
CA GLY A 15 7.31 -25.42 -8.90
C GLY A 15 6.82 -24.04 -8.45
N ILE A 16 6.19 -23.93 -7.28
CA ILE A 16 5.73 -22.66 -6.71
C ILE A 16 6.52 -22.37 -5.43
N GLY A 17 6.99 -21.13 -5.31
CA GLY A 17 7.50 -20.57 -4.06
C GLY A 17 6.35 -20.00 -3.23
N PHE A 18 6.22 -20.41 -1.98
CA PHE A 18 5.19 -19.92 -1.06
C PHE A 18 5.80 -19.06 0.04
N ILE A 19 5.21 -17.91 0.27
CA ILE A 19 5.56 -16.96 1.33
C ILE A 19 4.32 -16.76 2.20
N ALA A 20 4.31 -17.37 3.41
CA ALA A 20 3.21 -17.24 4.35
C ALA A 20 3.58 -16.25 5.45
N LEU A 21 2.83 -15.14 5.56
CA LEU A 21 2.97 -14.16 6.63
C LEU A 21 2.42 -14.75 7.93
N ASN A 22 3.21 -14.77 9.01
CA ASN A 22 2.90 -15.50 10.24
C ASN A 22 3.14 -14.67 11.52
N ARG A 23 2.72 -13.40 11.49
CA ARG A 23 2.78 -12.47 12.63
C ARG A 23 1.38 -11.99 13.06
N PRO A 24 0.44 -12.92 13.38
CA PRO A 24 -0.99 -12.59 13.55
C PRO A 24 -1.27 -11.62 14.70
N LYS A 25 -0.44 -11.61 15.76
CA LYS A 25 -0.59 -10.70 16.90
C LYS A 25 -0.40 -9.23 16.51
N ALA A 26 0.36 -8.98 15.46
CA ALA A 26 0.60 -7.65 14.89
C ALA A 26 -0.12 -7.46 13.54
N LEU A 27 -1.15 -8.26 13.22
CA LEU A 27 -1.84 -8.23 11.92
C LEU A 27 -0.87 -8.32 10.73
N ASN A 28 0.19 -9.12 10.87
CA ASN A 28 1.27 -9.28 9.90
C ASN A 28 1.99 -7.97 9.51
N ALA A 29 2.04 -6.99 10.42
CA ALA A 29 2.87 -5.80 10.22
C ALA A 29 4.32 -6.21 9.93
N LEU A 30 4.91 -5.60 8.90
CA LEU A 30 6.23 -5.96 8.39
C LEU A 30 7.33 -5.55 9.37
N SER A 31 8.13 -6.50 9.78
CA SER A 31 9.38 -6.28 10.51
C SER A 31 10.58 -6.37 9.56
N THR A 32 11.72 -5.77 9.92
CA THR A 32 12.95 -5.87 9.15
C THR A 32 13.34 -7.34 8.84
N PRO A 33 13.26 -8.30 9.79
CA PRO A 33 13.48 -9.71 9.48
C PRO A 33 12.54 -10.28 8.41
N MET A 34 11.25 -9.89 8.40
CA MET A 34 10.30 -10.30 7.36
C MET A 34 10.69 -9.75 6.00
N LEU A 35 11.03 -8.45 5.90
CA LEU A 35 11.48 -7.82 4.65
C LEU A 35 12.69 -8.56 4.07
N HIS A 36 13.69 -8.83 4.91
CA HIS A 36 14.89 -9.56 4.51
C HIS A 36 14.58 -11.00 4.08
N ALA A 37 13.71 -11.71 4.78
CA ALA A 37 13.35 -13.08 4.43
C ALA A 37 12.62 -13.16 3.08
N ILE A 38 11.66 -12.27 2.83
CA ILE A 38 10.96 -12.18 1.53
C ILE A 38 11.96 -11.86 0.42
N HIS A 39 12.81 -10.85 0.63
CA HIS A 39 13.79 -10.43 -0.38
C HIS A 39 14.78 -11.55 -0.71
N ARG A 40 15.30 -12.26 0.29
CA ARG A 40 16.19 -13.44 0.06
C ARG A 40 15.48 -14.53 -0.72
N ALA A 41 14.21 -14.85 -0.41
CA ALA A 41 13.44 -15.84 -1.13
C ALA A 41 13.25 -15.46 -2.60
N LEU A 42 12.87 -14.22 -2.87
CA LEU A 42 12.71 -13.73 -4.25
C LEU A 42 14.02 -13.78 -5.03
N ASN A 43 15.13 -13.35 -4.42
CA ASN A 43 16.46 -13.43 -5.06
C ASN A 43 16.86 -14.87 -5.36
N ALA A 44 16.61 -15.82 -4.45
CA ALA A 44 16.90 -17.24 -4.68
C ALA A 44 16.03 -17.87 -5.77
N TRP A 45 14.79 -17.37 -5.97
CA TRP A 45 13.84 -17.92 -6.95
C TRP A 45 13.85 -17.20 -8.29
N ARG A 46 14.48 -16.04 -8.38
CA ARG A 46 14.51 -15.21 -9.60
C ARG A 46 14.98 -15.99 -10.80
N ASP A 47 16.13 -16.67 -10.68
CA ASP A 47 16.79 -17.40 -11.77
C ASP A 47 16.67 -18.93 -11.64
N ASP A 48 15.99 -19.43 -10.60
CA ASP A 48 15.77 -20.86 -10.38
C ASP A 48 14.69 -21.39 -11.34
N ALA A 49 15.11 -22.11 -12.38
CA ALA A 49 14.20 -22.68 -13.39
C ALA A 49 13.16 -23.66 -12.81
N SER A 50 13.39 -24.21 -11.61
CA SER A 50 12.45 -25.08 -10.92
C SER A 50 11.32 -24.33 -10.18
N VAL A 51 11.36 -22.99 -10.14
CA VAL A 51 10.31 -22.13 -9.59
C VAL A 51 9.65 -21.40 -10.74
N HIS A 52 8.35 -21.60 -10.93
CA HIS A 52 7.59 -21.04 -12.04
C HIS A 52 6.76 -19.81 -11.62
N ALA A 53 6.36 -19.74 -10.35
CA ALA A 53 5.59 -18.65 -9.78
C ALA A 53 5.87 -18.50 -8.28
N VAL A 54 5.48 -17.36 -7.71
CA VAL A 54 5.52 -17.10 -6.25
C VAL A 54 4.12 -16.76 -5.77
N VAL A 55 3.72 -17.32 -4.63
CA VAL A 55 2.45 -17.01 -3.95
C VAL A 55 2.73 -16.45 -2.58
N ILE A 56 2.30 -15.21 -2.31
CA ILE A 56 2.31 -14.61 -0.97
C ILE A 56 0.89 -14.59 -0.40
N TYR A 57 0.76 -15.00 0.86
CA TYR A 57 -0.55 -15.11 1.51
C TYR A 57 -0.44 -15.01 3.03
N SER A 58 -1.58 -14.83 3.68
CA SER A 58 -1.72 -14.98 5.13
C SER A 58 -2.61 -16.19 5.44
N PRO A 59 -2.17 -17.13 6.29
CA PRO A 59 -3.04 -18.20 6.79
C PRO A 59 -4.03 -17.70 7.84
N HIS A 60 -3.96 -16.43 8.23
CA HIS A 60 -4.80 -15.84 9.27
C HIS A 60 -5.93 -15.00 8.64
N PRO A 61 -7.21 -15.17 9.06
CA PRO A 61 -8.34 -14.56 8.38
C PRO A 61 -8.44 -13.04 8.60
N ARG A 62 -7.78 -12.49 9.63
CA ARG A 62 -7.95 -11.08 10.03
C ARG A 62 -7.18 -10.10 9.17
N ALA A 63 -6.06 -10.52 8.62
CA ALA A 63 -5.19 -9.62 7.87
C ALA A 63 -4.26 -10.39 6.95
N PHE A 64 -4.14 -9.91 5.73
CA PHE A 64 -2.97 -10.17 4.91
C PHE A 64 -1.76 -9.45 5.51
N CYS A 65 -1.79 -8.12 5.57
CA CYS A 65 -0.74 -7.31 6.18
C CYS A 65 -1.25 -5.89 6.48
N ALA A 66 -1.01 -5.41 7.70
CA ALA A 66 -1.47 -4.09 8.17
C ALA A 66 -0.46 -2.96 7.91
N GLY A 67 0.64 -3.20 7.17
CA GLY A 67 1.68 -2.20 6.88
C GLY A 67 2.99 -2.48 7.56
N GLY A 68 3.89 -1.50 7.63
CA GLY A 68 5.15 -1.56 8.37
C GLY A 68 4.93 -1.56 9.89
N ASP A 69 5.94 -2.00 10.66
CA ASP A 69 5.88 -1.96 12.13
C ASP A 69 6.09 -0.52 12.66
N ILE A 70 5.02 0.27 12.59
CA ILE A 70 4.99 1.69 12.98
C ILE A 70 5.38 1.90 14.44
N ARG A 71 5.13 0.93 15.34
CA ARG A 71 5.55 1.04 16.75
C ARG A 71 7.07 0.98 16.87
N PHE A 72 7.70 0.07 16.13
CA PHE A 72 9.14 -0.01 16.05
C PHE A 72 9.74 1.31 15.53
N LEU A 73 9.22 1.83 14.42
CA LEU A 73 9.69 3.10 13.84
C LEU A 73 9.53 4.28 14.82
N TYR A 74 8.42 4.36 15.55
CA TYR A 74 8.21 5.37 16.58
C TYR A 74 9.23 5.28 17.71
N GLN A 75 9.52 4.07 18.19
CA GLN A 75 10.48 3.84 19.27
C GLN A 75 11.90 4.21 18.83
N SER A 76 12.31 3.78 17.63
CA SER A 76 13.60 4.13 17.04
C SER A 76 13.75 5.65 16.84
N ALA A 77 12.70 6.33 16.37
CA ALA A 77 12.72 7.79 16.24
C ALA A 77 12.89 8.49 17.61
N LYS A 78 12.17 8.02 18.65
CA LYS A 78 12.33 8.54 20.02
C LYS A 78 13.71 8.30 20.62
N ALA A 79 14.37 7.22 20.21
CA ALA A 79 15.73 6.90 20.62
C ALA A 79 16.80 7.67 19.81
N GLY A 80 16.40 8.43 18.79
CA GLY A 80 17.32 9.14 17.90
C GLY A 80 18.02 8.23 16.88
N GLU A 81 17.48 7.02 16.65
CA GLU A 81 18.04 6.00 15.76
C GLU A 81 17.61 6.24 14.29
N HIS A 82 17.85 7.44 13.76
CA HIS A 82 17.42 7.82 12.40
C HIS A 82 17.96 6.88 11.31
N ALA A 83 19.17 6.36 11.48
CA ALA A 83 19.76 5.42 10.54
C ALA A 83 18.98 4.11 10.46
N VAL A 84 18.43 3.61 11.57
CA VAL A 84 17.59 2.41 11.62
C VAL A 84 16.28 2.61 10.86
N ILE A 85 15.68 3.80 10.97
CA ILE A 85 14.47 4.16 10.24
C ILE A 85 14.76 4.22 8.73
N GLU A 86 15.85 4.87 8.33
CA GLU A 86 16.24 4.98 6.93
C GLU A 86 16.56 3.61 6.33
N GLU A 87 17.24 2.73 7.09
CA GLU A 87 17.52 1.35 6.67
C GLU A 87 16.22 0.55 6.47
N PHE A 88 15.27 0.64 7.42
CA PHE A 88 13.97 -0.04 7.30
C PHE A 88 13.25 0.34 6.00
N PHE A 89 13.07 1.64 5.73
CA PHE A 89 12.38 2.07 4.51
C PHE A 89 13.18 1.78 3.25
N THR A 90 14.50 1.88 3.31
CA THR A 90 15.38 1.50 2.17
C THR A 90 15.20 0.03 1.80
N ASP A 91 15.16 -0.87 2.78
CA ASP A 91 15.00 -2.30 2.55
C ASP A 91 13.57 -2.65 2.11
N GLU A 92 12.55 -1.99 2.69
CA GLU A 92 11.17 -2.14 2.25
C GLU A 92 11.00 -1.71 0.78
N TYR A 93 11.55 -0.56 0.40
CA TYR A 93 11.40 -0.05 -0.96
C TYR A 93 12.24 -0.85 -1.98
N ARG A 94 13.39 -1.38 -1.59
CA ARG A 94 14.12 -2.36 -2.40
C ARG A 94 13.29 -3.63 -2.63
N LEU A 95 12.61 -4.11 -1.60
CA LEU A 95 11.71 -5.26 -1.72
C LEU A 95 10.53 -4.96 -2.64
N ASN A 96 9.88 -3.80 -2.49
CA ASN A 96 8.76 -3.41 -3.35
C ASN A 96 9.19 -3.35 -4.84
N HIS A 97 10.38 -2.80 -5.12
CA HIS A 97 10.95 -2.81 -6.47
C HIS A 97 11.26 -4.23 -6.96
N ALA A 98 11.85 -5.07 -6.11
CA ALA A 98 12.17 -6.45 -6.45
C ALA A 98 10.92 -7.27 -6.80
N ILE A 99 9.78 -7.01 -6.12
CA ILE A 99 8.48 -7.59 -6.45
C ILE A 99 7.98 -7.04 -7.78
N PHE A 100 8.02 -5.73 -7.99
CA PHE A 100 7.54 -5.09 -9.22
C PHE A 100 8.29 -5.58 -10.47
N THR A 101 9.61 -5.80 -10.36
CA THR A 101 10.48 -6.25 -11.45
C THR A 101 10.74 -7.76 -11.42
N PHE A 102 9.97 -8.54 -10.67
CA PHE A 102 10.17 -9.97 -10.58
C PHE A 102 9.83 -10.65 -11.91
N PRO A 103 10.71 -11.50 -12.48
CA PRO A 103 10.55 -12.00 -13.86
C PRO A 103 9.54 -13.15 -13.99
N LYS A 104 8.90 -13.56 -12.92
CA LYS A 104 7.91 -14.66 -12.89
C LYS A 104 6.62 -14.19 -12.24
N PRO A 105 5.47 -14.82 -12.52
CA PRO A 105 4.24 -14.46 -11.86
C PRO A 105 4.36 -14.45 -10.34
N TYR A 106 4.12 -13.29 -9.74
CA TYR A 106 4.00 -13.10 -8.31
C TYR A 106 2.51 -12.92 -8.00
N ILE A 107 1.98 -13.75 -7.12
CA ILE A 107 0.54 -13.85 -6.84
C ILE A 107 0.30 -13.46 -5.40
N ALA A 108 -0.63 -12.54 -5.16
CA ALA A 108 -0.98 -12.08 -3.82
C ALA A 108 -2.43 -12.46 -3.47
N LEU A 109 -2.62 -13.22 -2.38
CA LEU A 109 -3.93 -13.59 -1.85
C LEU A 109 -4.27 -12.67 -0.67
N LEU A 110 -5.19 -11.73 -0.91
CA LEU A 110 -5.42 -10.53 -0.10
C LEU A 110 -6.69 -10.66 0.74
N ASN A 111 -6.64 -11.39 1.84
CA ASN A 111 -7.74 -11.53 2.78
C ASN A 111 -7.61 -10.57 3.97
N GLY A 112 -8.73 -10.10 4.51
CA GLY A 112 -8.75 -9.20 5.67
C GLY A 112 -8.08 -7.86 5.41
N VAL A 113 -7.30 -7.36 6.37
CA VAL A 113 -6.63 -6.05 6.28
C VAL A 113 -5.46 -6.09 5.31
N VAL A 114 -5.42 -5.14 4.36
CA VAL A 114 -4.36 -4.92 3.36
C VAL A 114 -4.04 -3.43 3.35
N MET A 115 -3.06 -2.99 4.14
CA MET A 115 -2.81 -1.56 4.34
C MET A 115 -1.33 -1.22 4.26
N GLY A 116 -0.99 0.00 3.87
CA GLY A 116 0.38 0.51 3.85
C GLY A 116 1.36 -0.45 3.15
N GLY A 117 2.42 -0.88 3.85
CA GLY A 117 3.37 -1.88 3.34
C GLY A 117 2.73 -3.20 2.86
N GLY A 118 1.50 -3.55 3.32
CA GLY A 118 0.73 -4.67 2.79
C GLY A 118 0.33 -4.47 1.34
N MET A 119 -0.02 -3.24 0.94
CA MET A 119 -0.18 -2.89 -0.46
C MET A 119 1.18 -2.88 -1.17
N GLY A 120 2.24 -2.38 -0.54
CA GLY A 120 3.59 -2.38 -1.09
C GLY A 120 4.08 -3.76 -1.53
N ILE A 121 3.89 -4.80 -0.71
CA ILE A 121 4.30 -6.18 -1.03
C ILE A 121 3.30 -6.94 -1.91
N SER A 122 2.20 -6.34 -2.34
CA SER A 122 1.17 -7.00 -3.14
C SER A 122 0.90 -6.35 -4.51
N GLN A 123 0.94 -5.02 -4.59
CA GLN A 123 0.47 -4.33 -5.81
C GLN A 123 1.34 -4.61 -7.04
N GLY A 124 2.64 -4.83 -6.87
CA GLY A 124 3.55 -5.21 -7.96
C GLY A 124 3.19 -6.52 -8.66
N ALA A 125 2.35 -7.38 -8.06
CA ALA A 125 1.96 -8.67 -8.61
C ALA A 125 1.43 -8.57 -10.05
N ARG A 126 0.57 -7.61 -10.34
CA ARG A 126 0.02 -7.40 -11.69
C ARG A 126 1.11 -7.16 -12.74
N HIS A 127 2.17 -6.44 -12.38
CA HIS A 127 3.25 -6.10 -13.32
C HIS A 127 4.08 -7.32 -13.74
N THR A 128 4.14 -8.33 -12.89
CA THR A 128 4.89 -9.58 -13.14
C THR A 128 4.11 -10.60 -14.00
N GLY A 129 2.91 -10.27 -14.44
CA GLY A 129 1.98 -11.23 -15.04
C GLY A 129 1.30 -12.15 -14.02
N GLY A 130 1.39 -11.81 -12.72
CA GLY A 130 0.66 -12.45 -11.63
C GLY A 130 -0.74 -11.87 -11.42
N VAL A 131 -1.38 -12.24 -10.31
CA VAL A 131 -2.76 -11.88 -9.99
C VAL A 131 -2.89 -11.48 -8.51
N ARG A 132 -3.69 -10.43 -8.25
CA ARG A 132 -4.08 -10.00 -6.90
C ARG A 132 -5.51 -10.48 -6.66
N VAL A 133 -5.66 -11.44 -5.75
CA VAL A 133 -6.95 -12.04 -5.41
C VAL A 133 -7.46 -11.40 -4.12
N VAL A 134 -8.63 -10.77 -4.16
CA VAL A 134 -9.32 -10.22 -3.00
C VAL A 134 -10.46 -11.14 -2.55
N THR A 135 -10.89 -10.99 -1.30
CA THR A 135 -11.98 -11.78 -0.72
C THR A 135 -13.06 -10.89 -0.12
N GLY A 136 -14.16 -11.47 0.35
CA GLY A 136 -15.23 -10.74 1.02
C GLY A 136 -14.78 -9.99 2.27
N SER A 137 -13.74 -10.47 2.94
CA SER A 137 -13.16 -9.82 4.13
C SER A 137 -12.15 -8.71 3.81
N THR A 138 -11.74 -8.54 2.55
CA THR A 138 -10.70 -7.57 2.18
C THR A 138 -11.07 -6.14 2.58
N LYS A 139 -10.14 -5.50 3.28
CA LYS A 139 -10.18 -4.08 3.66
C LYS A 139 -8.85 -3.45 3.27
N MET A 140 -8.85 -2.73 2.15
CA MET A 140 -7.64 -2.15 1.56
C MET A 140 -7.60 -0.64 1.79
N ALA A 141 -6.46 -0.10 2.18
CA ALA A 141 -6.28 1.35 2.37
C ALA A 141 -4.81 1.76 2.39
N MET A 142 -4.56 3.05 2.07
CA MET A 142 -3.34 3.77 2.41
C MET A 142 -3.70 4.87 3.44
N PRO A 143 -3.73 4.53 4.76
CA PRO A 143 -4.24 5.43 5.78
C PRO A 143 -3.19 6.42 6.32
N GLU A 144 -2.09 6.60 5.61
CA GLU A 144 -0.88 7.28 6.06
C GLU A 144 -1.12 8.74 6.44
N THR A 145 -2.01 9.46 5.77
CA THR A 145 -2.38 10.85 6.12
C THR A 145 -3.00 10.99 7.52
N ARG A 146 -3.55 9.87 8.07
CA ARG A 146 -4.08 9.81 9.46
C ARG A 146 -2.98 9.89 10.51
N ILE A 147 -1.75 9.55 10.13
CA ILE A 147 -0.60 9.55 11.03
C ILE A 147 0.47 10.56 10.59
N GLY A 148 0.13 11.49 9.70
CA GLY A 148 1.09 12.51 9.27
C GLY A 148 2.17 11.98 8.32
N LEU A 149 1.93 10.83 7.67
CA LEU A 149 2.74 10.26 6.60
C LEU A 149 2.02 10.45 5.26
N PHE A 150 2.45 9.84 4.21
CA PHE A 150 1.90 9.85 2.85
C PHE A 150 1.83 8.40 2.31
N PRO A 151 1.03 8.09 1.27
CA PRO A 151 0.99 6.76 0.66
C PRO A 151 2.30 6.45 -0.08
N ASP A 152 3.23 5.82 0.63
CA ASP A 152 4.56 5.39 0.21
C ASP A 152 4.58 4.01 -0.45
N VAL A 153 5.68 3.27 -0.31
CA VAL A 153 5.92 1.89 -0.79
C VAL A 153 5.65 1.69 -2.29
N GLY A 154 5.77 2.77 -3.07
CA GLY A 154 5.47 2.77 -4.50
C GLY A 154 3.98 2.74 -4.85
N VAL A 155 3.09 2.75 -3.86
CA VAL A 155 1.63 2.64 -4.09
C VAL A 155 1.08 3.85 -4.83
N SER A 156 1.70 5.02 -4.70
CA SER A 156 1.34 6.21 -5.48
C SER A 156 1.41 5.97 -6.99
N TRP A 157 2.32 5.11 -7.48
CA TRP A 157 2.39 4.70 -8.89
C TRP A 157 1.11 3.99 -9.34
N PHE A 158 0.56 3.09 -8.52
CA PHE A 158 -0.68 2.36 -8.80
C PHE A 158 -1.90 3.29 -8.65
N LEU A 159 -1.95 4.09 -7.59
CA LEU A 159 -3.03 5.05 -7.36
C LEU A 159 -3.14 6.10 -8.49
N ALA A 160 -2.01 6.55 -9.04
CA ALA A 160 -2.00 7.48 -10.17
C ALA A 160 -2.59 6.91 -11.47
N ARG A 161 -2.80 5.58 -11.52
CA ARG A 161 -3.35 4.83 -12.68
C ARG A 161 -4.76 4.30 -12.45
N THR A 162 -5.36 4.63 -11.31
CA THR A 162 -6.78 4.36 -11.05
C THR A 162 -7.68 5.23 -11.92
N PRO A 163 -8.94 4.85 -12.14
CA PRO A 163 -9.86 5.65 -12.93
C PRO A 163 -10.08 7.07 -12.35
N GLY A 164 -9.96 8.11 -13.19
CA GLY A 164 -10.21 9.53 -12.85
C GLY A 164 -9.44 10.04 -11.65
N ALA A 165 -10.15 10.58 -10.65
CA ALA A 165 -9.58 11.15 -9.45
C ALA A 165 -9.55 10.20 -8.24
N ILE A 166 -9.90 8.92 -8.41
CA ILE A 166 -9.94 7.93 -7.33
C ILE A 166 -8.61 7.87 -6.57
N GLY A 167 -7.48 7.84 -7.28
CA GLY A 167 -6.17 7.78 -6.63
C GLY A 167 -5.88 8.99 -5.73
N ARG A 168 -6.26 10.19 -6.18
CA ARG A 168 -6.14 11.41 -5.36
C ARG A 168 -7.04 11.37 -4.13
N TYR A 169 -8.29 10.92 -4.32
CA TYR A 169 -9.25 10.73 -3.23
C TYR A 169 -8.72 9.76 -2.18
N LEU A 170 -8.30 8.55 -2.59
CA LEU A 170 -7.78 7.53 -1.68
C LEU A 170 -6.50 7.99 -0.97
N ALA A 171 -5.58 8.67 -1.69
CA ALA A 171 -4.35 9.18 -1.12
C ALA A 171 -4.59 10.30 -0.08
N ALA A 172 -5.54 11.19 -0.33
CA ALA A 172 -5.84 12.32 0.55
C ALA A 172 -6.62 11.87 1.80
N THR A 173 -7.63 11.04 1.63
CA THR A 173 -8.55 10.65 2.71
C THR A 173 -8.06 9.47 3.53
N GLY A 174 -7.26 8.57 2.93
CA GLY A 174 -6.95 7.27 3.51
C GLY A 174 -8.20 6.40 3.66
N ALA A 175 -9.17 6.55 2.75
CA ALA A 175 -10.41 5.78 2.78
C ALA A 175 -10.13 4.28 2.64
N THR A 176 -10.89 3.49 3.39
CA THR A 176 -10.83 2.03 3.30
C THR A 176 -11.81 1.56 2.24
N ILE A 177 -11.32 0.77 1.30
CA ILE A 177 -12.11 0.17 0.22
C ILE A 177 -12.26 -1.34 0.43
N ASP A 178 -13.34 -1.89 -0.11
CA ASP A 178 -13.62 -3.33 -0.12
C ASP A 178 -13.15 -4.03 -1.41
N ALA A 179 -13.52 -5.30 -1.57
CA ALA A 179 -13.16 -6.08 -2.73
C ALA A 179 -13.75 -5.53 -4.05
N ALA A 180 -15.00 -5.04 -4.03
CA ALA A 180 -15.65 -4.49 -5.22
C ALA A 180 -14.97 -3.20 -5.67
N ASP A 181 -14.65 -2.33 -4.73
CA ASP A 181 -13.92 -1.10 -4.96
C ASP A 181 -12.51 -1.36 -5.46
N ALA A 182 -11.80 -2.33 -4.85
CA ALA A 182 -10.45 -2.69 -5.27
C ALA A 182 -10.40 -3.21 -6.72
N LEU A 183 -11.38 -4.03 -7.12
CA LEU A 183 -11.52 -4.48 -8.51
C LEU A 183 -11.83 -3.31 -9.45
N TYR A 184 -12.79 -2.45 -9.10
CA TYR A 184 -13.15 -1.30 -9.90
C TYR A 184 -11.99 -0.31 -10.08
N ALA A 185 -11.25 -0.06 -9.00
CA ALA A 185 -10.08 0.81 -9.02
C ALA A 185 -8.86 0.21 -9.75
N GLY A 186 -8.90 -1.07 -10.14
CA GLY A 186 -7.77 -1.76 -10.74
C GLY A 186 -6.64 -2.07 -9.73
N LEU A 187 -6.98 -2.09 -8.43
CA LEU A 187 -6.08 -2.46 -7.33
C LEU A 187 -6.17 -3.95 -6.96
N ALA A 188 -7.10 -4.68 -7.58
CA ALA A 188 -7.23 -6.13 -7.55
C ALA A 188 -7.60 -6.67 -8.93
N ASP A 189 -7.46 -7.99 -9.14
CA ASP A 189 -7.64 -8.61 -10.45
C ASP A 189 -8.71 -9.70 -10.43
N ALA A 190 -8.93 -10.35 -9.27
CA ALA A 190 -9.86 -11.46 -9.12
C ALA A 190 -10.50 -11.45 -7.72
N TYR A 191 -11.70 -12.02 -7.63
CA TYR A 191 -12.40 -12.22 -6.36
C TYR A 191 -12.56 -13.71 -6.06
N MET A 192 -12.46 -14.08 -4.78
CA MET A 192 -12.71 -15.42 -4.28
C MET A 192 -13.38 -15.36 -2.91
N ASP A 193 -14.18 -16.38 -2.56
CA ASP A 193 -14.74 -16.46 -1.21
C ASP A 193 -13.63 -16.74 -0.18
N ASP A 194 -13.72 -16.18 1.02
CA ASP A 194 -12.70 -16.33 2.07
C ASP A 194 -12.43 -17.80 2.43
N ASP A 195 -13.47 -18.61 2.47
CA ASP A 195 -13.41 -20.06 2.78
C ASP A 195 -12.77 -20.90 1.68
N ALA A 196 -12.65 -20.37 0.46
CA ALA A 196 -12.00 -21.05 -0.65
C ALA A 196 -10.47 -20.92 -0.63
N LEU A 197 -9.90 -19.89 0.06
CA LEU A 197 -8.46 -19.67 0.06
C LEU A 197 -7.62 -20.83 0.63
N PRO A 198 -7.99 -21.47 1.76
CA PRO A 198 -7.22 -22.63 2.27
C PRO A 198 -7.17 -23.77 1.26
N ALA A 199 -8.30 -24.13 0.66
CA ALA A 199 -8.38 -25.20 -0.33
C ALA A 199 -7.60 -24.85 -1.62
N LEU A 200 -7.59 -23.59 -2.04
CA LEU A 200 -6.75 -23.12 -3.13
C LEU A 200 -5.25 -23.33 -2.82
N ILE A 201 -4.80 -22.91 -1.64
CA ILE A 201 -3.40 -23.04 -1.21
C ILE A 201 -2.97 -24.50 -1.18
N ASP A 202 -3.80 -25.38 -0.61
CA ASP A 202 -3.53 -26.82 -0.54
C ASP A 202 -3.46 -27.42 -1.97
N THR A 203 -4.38 -27.06 -2.85
CA THR A 203 -4.36 -27.50 -4.24
C THR A 203 -3.09 -27.04 -4.98
N LEU A 204 -2.67 -25.78 -4.76
CA LEU A 204 -1.45 -25.24 -5.39
C LEU A 204 -0.18 -25.95 -4.89
N LYS A 205 -0.20 -26.49 -3.66
CA LYS A 205 0.93 -27.27 -3.09
C LYS A 205 0.98 -28.71 -3.58
N GLU A 206 -0.15 -29.26 -4.01
CA GLU A 206 -0.24 -30.66 -4.43
C GLU A 206 -0.22 -30.84 -5.96
N LYS A 207 -0.82 -29.92 -6.69
CA LYS A 207 -0.97 -30.02 -8.14
C LYS A 207 0.29 -29.52 -8.87
N PRO A 208 0.87 -30.33 -9.77
CA PRO A 208 1.97 -29.85 -10.60
C PRO A 208 1.50 -28.86 -11.68
N PHE A 209 2.32 -27.84 -11.94
CA PHE A 209 2.14 -26.88 -13.02
C PHE A 209 3.42 -26.81 -13.85
N ALA A 210 3.28 -26.81 -15.18
CA ALA A 210 4.44 -26.73 -16.06
C ALA A 210 5.00 -25.32 -16.21
N THR A 211 4.15 -24.29 -16.00
CA THR A 211 4.52 -22.89 -16.15
C THR A 211 3.81 -21.98 -15.13
N GLY A 212 4.39 -20.79 -14.86
CA GLY A 212 3.74 -19.79 -14.03
C GLY A 212 2.41 -19.28 -14.62
N ALA A 213 2.30 -19.21 -15.94
CA ALA A 213 1.05 -18.85 -16.61
C ALA A 213 -0.08 -19.88 -16.37
N GLU A 214 0.25 -21.17 -16.20
CA GLU A 214 -0.73 -22.19 -15.82
C GLU A 214 -1.20 -22.01 -14.38
N VAL A 215 -0.31 -21.61 -13.46
CA VAL A 215 -0.68 -21.28 -12.08
C VAL A 215 -1.67 -20.12 -12.06
N VAL A 216 -1.37 -19.04 -12.76
CA VAL A 216 -2.25 -17.87 -12.85
C VAL A 216 -3.61 -18.24 -13.43
N ARG A 217 -3.65 -18.90 -14.58
CA ARG A 217 -4.92 -19.34 -15.19
C ARG A 217 -5.72 -20.25 -14.27
N PHE A 218 -5.06 -21.17 -13.56
CA PHE A 218 -5.75 -22.03 -12.60
C PHE A 218 -6.44 -21.19 -11.52
N ILE A 219 -5.73 -20.21 -10.93
CA ILE A 219 -6.30 -19.31 -9.91
C ILE A 219 -7.48 -18.52 -10.50
N GLU A 220 -7.33 -17.96 -11.70
CA GLU A 220 -8.40 -17.24 -12.38
C GLU A 220 -9.64 -18.10 -12.64
N THR A 221 -9.49 -19.42 -12.90
CA THR A 221 -10.64 -20.34 -13.04
C THR A 221 -11.36 -20.60 -11.72
N GLN A 222 -10.74 -20.36 -10.59
CA GLN A 222 -11.36 -20.44 -9.25
C GLN A 222 -12.03 -19.12 -8.85
N ALA A 223 -11.72 -18.03 -9.55
CA ALA A 223 -12.32 -16.73 -9.30
C ALA A 223 -13.82 -16.74 -9.56
N ARG A 224 -14.55 -15.94 -8.78
CA ARG A 224 -16.00 -15.81 -8.88
C ARG A 224 -16.40 -14.38 -9.19
N SER A 225 -17.60 -14.19 -9.66
CA SER A 225 -18.25 -12.88 -9.70
C SER A 225 -18.68 -12.49 -8.28
N LEU A 226 -18.57 -11.23 -7.95
CA LEU A 226 -19.05 -10.63 -6.69
C LEU A 226 -20.58 -10.66 -6.50
N GLY A 227 -21.31 -11.40 -7.33
CA GLY A 227 -22.73 -11.66 -7.12
C GLY A 227 -23.64 -10.42 -7.12
N GLY A 228 -23.21 -9.34 -7.78
CA GLY A 228 -24.00 -8.09 -7.86
C GLY A 228 -23.66 -7.06 -6.78
N THR A 229 -22.64 -7.28 -5.96
CA THR A 229 -22.11 -6.22 -5.06
C THR A 229 -21.50 -5.12 -5.92
N ALA A 230 -22.14 -3.96 -5.97
CA ALA A 230 -21.67 -2.81 -6.73
C ALA A 230 -20.57 -2.07 -5.93
N SER A 231 -19.57 -1.58 -6.65
CA SER A 231 -18.53 -0.73 -6.05
C SER A 231 -19.12 0.62 -5.61
N GLU A 232 -18.84 1.03 -4.39
CA GLU A 232 -19.19 2.36 -3.90
C GLU A 232 -18.34 3.44 -4.62
N LEU A 233 -17.06 3.15 -4.90
CA LEU A 233 -16.21 4.04 -5.70
C LEU A 233 -16.78 4.27 -7.11
N GLU A 234 -17.41 3.25 -7.72
CA GLU A 234 -18.07 3.38 -9.02
C GLU A 234 -19.28 4.30 -8.94
N LYS A 235 -20.13 4.13 -7.93
CA LYS A 235 -21.30 4.97 -7.69
C LYS A 235 -20.92 6.42 -7.40
N GLU A 236 -19.91 6.61 -6.57
CA GLU A 236 -19.43 7.91 -6.12
C GLU A 236 -18.43 8.58 -7.09
N ARG A 237 -18.09 7.89 -8.20
CA ARG A 237 -17.08 8.34 -9.15
C ARG A 237 -17.26 9.78 -9.63
N GLY A 238 -18.49 10.16 -9.95
CA GLY A 238 -18.80 11.53 -10.40
C GLY A 238 -18.51 12.59 -9.35
N PHE A 239 -18.79 12.27 -8.08
CA PHE A 239 -18.50 13.14 -6.94
C PHE A 239 -17.00 13.24 -6.70
N ILE A 240 -16.30 12.08 -6.70
CA ILE A 240 -14.85 12.01 -6.55
C ILE A 240 -14.15 12.85 -7.63
N ASP A 241 -14.50 12.67 -8.88
CA ASP A 241 -13.91 13.42 -10.00
C ASP A 241 -14.16 14.93 -9.87
N LYS A 242 -15.34 15.34 -9.43
CA LYS A 242 -15.70 16.75 -9.23
C LYS A 242 -14.84 17.43 -8.17
N HIS A 243 -14.56 16.76 -7.04
CA HIS A 243 -13.92 17.38 -5.88
C HIS A 243 -12.41 17.13 -5.77
N PHE A 244 -11.89 16.07 -6.42
CA PHE A 244 -10.49 15.65 -6.28
C PHE A 244 -9.68 15.70 -7.58
N ALA A 245 -10.28 16.03 -8.74
CA ALA A 245 -9.54 16.02 -10.00
C ALA A 245 -8.37 17.00 -10.05
N THR A 246 -8.47 18.12 -9.36
CA THR A 246 -7.45 19.18 -9.35
C THR A 246 -7.42 19.89 -7.99
N GLY A 247 -6.39 20.74 -7.81
CA GLY A 247 -6.24 21.55 -6.61
C GLY A 247 -5.49 20.85 -5.47
N ASN A 248 -5.31 21.58 -4.39
CA ASN A 248 -4.73 21.12 -3.13
C ASN A 248 -5.83 20.71 -2.13
N GLY A 249 -5.46 20.29 -0.94
CA GLY A 249 -6.40 19.86 0.10
C GLY A 249 -7.40 20.94 0.49
N ALA A 250 -6.97 22.20 0.59
CA ALA A 250 -7.86 23.32 0.88
C ALA A 250 -8.92 23.53 -0.23
N ALA A 251 -8.53 23.37 -1.50
CA ALA A 251 -9.45 23.47 -2.64
C ALA A 251 -10.44 22.31 -2.65
N CYS A 252 -9.98 21.06 -2.40
CA CYS A 252 -10.86 19.91 -2.28
C CYS A 252 -11.87 20.11 -1.13
N LEU A 253 -11.39 20.51 0.04
CA LEU A 253 -12.22 20.76 1.21
C LEU A 253 -13.29 21.83 0.96
N LYS A 254 -12.87 22.97 0.40
CA LYS A 254 -13.80 24.07 0.03
C LYS A 254 -14.85 23.60 -0.98
N SER A 255 -14.45 22.77 -1.94
CA SER A 255 -15.38 22.22 -2.94
C SER A 255 -16.41 21.28 -2.28
N LEU A 256 -15.99 20.40 -1.37
CA LEU A 256 -16.86 19.51 -0.62
C LEU A 256 -17.84 20.29 0.27
N GLU A 257 -17.36 21.30 1.00
CA GLU A 257 -18.17 22.12 1.92
C GLU A 257 -19.15 23.06 1.20
N SER A 258 -18.95 23.28 -0.10
CA SER A 258 -19.89 24.07 -0.91
C SER A 258 -21.17 23.31 -1.32
N VAL A 259 -21.20 21.97 -1.09
CA VAL A 259 -22.36 21.15 -1.43
C VAL A 259 -23.47 21.35 -0.38
N THR A 260 -24.63 21.88 -0.82
CA THR A 260 -25.74 22.27 0.07
C THR A 260 -26.99 21.40 -0.05
N GLY A 261 -26.93 20.30 -0.81
CA GLY A 261 -28.08 19.39 -0.99
C GLY A 261 -27.89 18.41 -2.14
N GLY A 262 -28.88 17.53 -2.35
CA GLY A 262 -28.85 16.47 -3.36
C GLY A 262 -28.19 15.18 -2.84
N GLU A 263 -28.05 14.19 -3.71
CA GLU A 263 -27.50 12.86 -3.38
C GLU A 263 -26.05 12.92 -2.92
N GLU A 264 -25.30 13.94 -3.35
CA GLU A 264 -23.89 14.17 -3.05
C GLU A 264 -23.66 14.70 -1.62
N SER A 265 -24.70 15.31 -1.00
CA SER A 265 -24.56 16.10 0.25
C SER A 265 -23.98 15.29 1.41
N ASP A 266 -24.52 14.11 1.65
CA ASP A 266 -24.08 13.28 2.78
C ASP A 266 -22.68 12.73 2.57
N TRP A 267 -22.34 12.36 1.33
CA TRP A 267 -21.01 11.93 0.95
C TRP A 267 -19.98 13.07 1.10
N ALA A 268 -20.30 14.24 0.59
CA ALA A 268 -19.43 15.41 0.67
C ALA A 268 -19.17 15.83 2.12
N ALA A 269 -20.21 15.82 2.98
CA ALA A 269 -20.09 16.16 4.39
C ALA A 269 -19.19 15.14 5.14
N ARG A 270 -19.38 13.83 4.92
CA ARG A 270 -18.53 12.78 5.50
C ARG A 270 -17.08 12.93 5.03
N THR A 271 -16.85 13.11 3.74
CA THR A 271 -15.52 13.24 3.16
C THR A 271 -14.79 14.50 3.64
N ALA A 272 -15.51 15.62 3.79
CA ALA A 272 -14.96 16.84 4.36
C ALA A 272 -14.55 16.64 5.83
N ALA A 273 -15.39 15.98 6.62
CA ALA A 273 -15.09 15.66 8.02
C ALA A 273 -13.85 14.75 8.13
N GLU A 274 -13.74 13.74 7.27
CA GLU A 274 -12.55 12.88 7.19
C GLU A 274 -11.29 13.67 6.85
N LEU A 275 -11.31 14.54 5.84
CA LEU A 275 -10.15 15.35 5.47
C LEU A 275 -9.69 16.25 6.63
N ARG A 276 -10.61 16.83 7.39
CA ARG A 276 -10.28 17.68 8.54
C ARG A 276 -9.55 16.97 9.66
N GLU A 277 -9.67 15.63 9.75
CA GLU A 277 -8.91 14.83 10.72
C GLU A 277 -7.48 14.51 10.28
N ARG A 278 -7.15 14.67 9.01
CA ARG A 278 -5.84 14.32 8.46
C ARG A 278 -4.80 15.40 8.75
N SER A 279 -3.50 15.03 8.70
CA SER A 279 -2.45 16.04 8.68
C SER A 279 -2.58 16.89 7.42
N PRO A 280 -2.81 18.21 7.54
CA PRO A 280 -3.00 19.07 6.39
C PRO A 280 -1.83 19.05 5.39
N LEU A 281 -0.59 19.08 5.90
CA LEU A 281 0.59 19.00 5.05
C LEU A 281 0.69 17.65 4.35
N SER A 282 0.39 16.54 5.05
CA SER A 282 0.41 15.19 4.46
C SER A 282 -0.61 15.03 3.33
N VAL A 283 -1.79 15.64 3.46
CA VAL A 283 -2.80 15.64 2.39
C VAL A 283 -2.26 16.31 1.14
N ASP A 284 -1.68 17.52 1.25
CA ASP A 284 -1.16 18.25 0.09
C ASP A 284 0.07 17.55 -0.52
N VAL A 285 0.94 16.99 0.31
CA VAL A 285 2.06 16.15 -0.15
C VAL A 285 1.53 14.93 -0.91
N SER A 286 0.50 14.25 -0.39
CA SER A 286 -0.07 13.05 -1.03
C SER A 286 -0.71 13.39 -2.38
N LEU A 287 -1.44 14.50 -2.48
CA LEU A 287 -2.04 14.96 -3.75
C LEU A 287 -0.97 15.27 -4.80
N GLU A 288 0.08 15.98 -4.43
CA GLU A 288 1.24 16.26 -5.29
C GLU A 288 1.97 14.98 -5.70
N LEU A 289 2.09 14.01 -4.79
CA LEU A 289 2.73 12.73 -5.04
C LEU A 289 2.00 11.94 -6.13
N ILE A 290 0.67 11.86 -6.08
CA ILE A 290 -0.13 11.21 -7.11
C ILE A 290 0.05 11.89 -8.47
N ASP A 291 0.09 13.21 -8.50
CA ASP A 291 0.28 13.95 -9.77
C ASP A 291 1.67 13.68 -10.37
N ARG A 292 2.72 13.65 -9.56
CA ARG A 292 4.08 13.30 -10.00
C ARG A 292 4.19 11.84 -10.45
N ALA A 293 3.49 10.93 -9.81
CA ALA A 293 3.54 9.49 -10.12
C ALA A 293 2.94 9.14 -11.49
N LYS A 294 2.12 10.02 -12.10
CA LYS A 294 1.54 9.80 -13.43
C LYS A 294 2.60 9.61 -14.52
N SER A 295 3.74 10.30 -14.41
CA SER A 295 4.84 10.26 -15.38
C SER A 295 6.11 9.60 -14.86
N SER A 296 6.08 9.05 -13.64
CA SER A 296 7.25 8.42 -13.02
C SER A 296 7.33 6.92 -13.31
N SER A 297 8.54 6.40 -13.37
CA SER A 297 8.82 4.97 -13.25
C SER A 297 8.63 4.49 -11.80
N MET A 298 8.62 3.20 -11.54
CA MET A 298 8.55 2.66 -10.18
C MET A 298 9.82 3.02 -9.39
N ALA A 299 10.99 2.89 -10.02
CA ALA A 299 12.26 3.24 -9.39
C ALA A 299 12.32 4.73 -8.98
N GLU A 300 11.84 5.65 -9.83
CA GLU A 300 11.73 7.07 -9.51
C GLU A 300 10.74 7.35 -8.39
N THR A 301 9.61 6.62 -8.37
CA THR A 301 8.60 6.73 -7.32
C THR A 301 9.20 6.33 -5.97
N LEU A 302 9.85 5.17 -5.87
CA LEU A 302 10.45 4.70 -4.62
C LEU A 302 11.62 5.57 -4.14
N ARG A 303 12.43 6.13 -5.06
CA ARG A 303 13.45 7.13 -4.68
C ARG A 303 12.81 8.38 -4.07
N ARG A 304 11.73 8.86 -4.64
CA ARG A 304 10.98 10.00 -4.11
C ARG A 304 10.36 9.68 -2.74
N ASP A 305 9.78 8.48 -2.60
CA ASP A 305 9.19 8.02 -1.35
C ASP A 305 10.24 8.02 -0.23
N LEU A 306 11.47 7.56 -0.47
CA LEU A 306 12.53 7.56 0.54
C LEU A 306 12.92 8.98 0.98
N GLY A 307 13.02 9.93 0.05
CA GLY A 307 13.26 11.34 0.38
C GLY A 307 12.14 11.95 1.21
N LEU A 308 10.91 11.70 0.80
CA LEU A 308 9.71 12.16 1.52
C LEU A 308 9.59 11.53 2.92
N THR A 309 9.92 10.25 3.08
CA THR A 309 9.92 9.59 4.40
C THR A 309 10.83 10.31 5.37
N ARG A 310 12.08 10.60 4.95
CA ARG A 310 13.02 11.35 5.76
C ARG A 310 12.47 12.74 6.11
N ALA A 311 11.99 13.49 5.10
CA ALA A 311 11.41 14.81 5.30
C ALA A 311 10.21 14.80 6.27
N THR A 312 9.39 13.75 6.23
CA THR A 312 8.22 13.59 7.09
C THR A 312 8.60 13.35 8.56
N PHE A 313 9.63 12.51 8.80
CA PHE A 313 10.16 12.31 10.16
C PHE A 313 10.83 13.57 10.69
N ASP A 314 11.60 14.29 9.86
CA ASP A 314 12.21 15.57 10.24
C ASP A 314 11.15 16.66 10.50
N HIS A 315 10.04 16.66 9.73
CA HIS A 315 8.90 17.54 10.00
C HIS A 315 8.22 17.21 11.33
N GLY A 316 8.06 15.93 11.66
CA GLY A 316 7.59 15.47 12.97
C GLY A 316 6.07 15.20 13.09
N ASP A 317 5.22 15.53 12.12
CA ASP A 317 3.80 15.19 12.16
C ASP A 317 3.57 13.68 12.24
N VAL A 318 4.43 12.87 11.62
CA VAL A 318 4.36 11.41 11.71
C VAL A 318 4.53 10.92 13.15
N MET A 319 5.40 11.55 13.92
CA MET A 319 5.60 11.18 15.33
C MET A 319 4.37 11.50 16.17
N GLU A 320 3.75 12.65 15.92
CA GLU A 320 2.51 13.05 16.61
C GLU A 320 1.33 12.15 16.20
N GLY A 321 1.20 11.87 14.91
CA GLY A 321 0.14 10.99 14.43
C GLY A 321 0.25 9.56 14.99
N ILE A 322 1.45 8.99 15.03
CA ILE A 322 1.69 7.68 15.64
C ILE A 322 1.40 7.73 17.15
N ARG A 323 1.84 8.79 17.86
CA ARG A 323 1.51 8.97 19.27
C ARG A 323 0.00 8.90 19.47
N ALA A 324 -0.74 9.76 18.76
CA ALA A 324 -2.17 9.92 18.98
C ALA A 324 -3.00 8.69 18.58
N ARG A 325 -2.64 7.99 17.49
CA ARG A 325 -3.45 6.89 16.95
C ARG A 325 -3.03 5.50 17.45
N ILE A 326 -1.76 5.29 17.76
CA ILE A 326 -1.19 3.95 17.99
C ILE A 326 -0.68 3.77 19.42
N VAL A 327 -0.03 4.80 20.00
CA VAL A 327 0.60 4.71 21.33
C VAL A 327 -0.40 5.10 22.41
N ASP A 328 -0.80 6.37 22.46
CA ASP A 328 -1.70 6.92 23.48
C ASP A 328 -3.18 6.61 23.18
N LYS A 329 -3.51 6.48 21.90
CA LYS A 329 -4.87 6.17 21.39
C LYS A 329 -5.94 7.19 21.79
N ASP A 330 -5.53 8.43 22.06
CA ASP A 330 -6.44 9.55 22.33
C ASP A 330 -7.16 10.03 21.05
N ASN A 331 -6.61 9.70 19.87
CA ASN A 331 -7.12 10.09 18.56
C ASN A 331 -7.20 11.62 18.37
N GLN A 332 -6.38 12.38 19.07
CA GLN A 332 -6.33 13.84 19.04
C GLN A 332 -4.91 14.32 18.67
N PRO A 333 -4.48 14.12 17.41
CA PRO A 333 -3.20 14.62 16.96
C PRO A 333 -3.18 16.15 16.90
N VAL A 334 -2.08 16.75 17.29
CA VAL A 334 -1.82 18.19 17.17
C VAL A 334 -0.83 18.40 16.03
N TRP A 335 -1.35 18.66 14.84
CA TRP A 335 -0.54 18.88 13.64
C TRP A 335 0.21 20.22 13.70
N LYS A 336 1.41 20.27 13.14
CA LYS A 336 2.20 21.53 13.07
C LYS A 336 1.51 22.60 12.23
N VAL A 337 0.88 22.21 11.13
CA VAL A 337 -0.04 23.05 10.38
C VAL A 337 -1.45 22.61 10.77
N ALA A 338 -2.18 23.48 11.48
CA ALA A 338 -3.46 23.10 12.09
C ALA A 338 -4.61 22.96 11.08
N ARG A 339 -4.56 23.66 9.95
CA ARG A 339 -5.64 23.70 8.97
C ARG A 339 -5.12 23.57 7.55
N MET A 340 -5.92 22.99 6.66
CA MET A 340 -5.55 22.82 5.24
C MET A 340 -5.36 24.15 4.53
N GLU A 341 -6.11 25.15 4.91
CA GLU A 341 -6.03 26.50 4.33
C GLU A 341 -4.71 27.22 4.66
N ASP A 342 -3.99 26.75 5.68
CA ASP A 342 -2.73 27.34 6.13
C ASP A 342 -1.49 26.63 5.52
N VAL A 343 -1.70 25.54 4.75
CA VAL A 343 -0.62 24.86 4.04
C VAL A 343 -0.14 25.71 2.86
N THR A 344 1.13 26.09 2.87
CA THR A 344 1.73 26.88 1.79
C THR A 344 2.34 25.98 0.71
N ARG A 345 2.34 26.44 -0.54
CA ARG A 345 3.01 25.72 -1.64
C ARG A 345 4.50 25.46 -1.33
N ASP A 346 5.18 26.44 -0.73
CA ASP A 346 6.59 26.32 -0.35
C ASP A 346 6.83 25.22 0.70
N ALA A 347 5.89 25.04 1.64
CA ALA A 347 5.98 23.93 2.60
C ALA A 347 5.91 22.58 1.91
N VAL A 348 4.98 22.42 0.97
CA VAL A 348 4.84 21.18 0.17
C VAL A 348 6.09 20.93 -0.67
N VAL A 349 6.59 21.95 -1.39
CA VAL A 349 7.79 21.82 -2.24
C VAL A 349 9.00 21.39 -1.45
N ARG A 350 9.24 21.97 -0.27
CA ARG A 350 10.36 21.59 0.62
C ARG A 350 10.31 20.14 1.08
N MET A 351 9.14 19.52 1.18
CA MET A 351 9.06 18.09 1.50
C MET A 351 9.67 17.21 0.40
N TYR A 352 9.73 17.73 -0.83
CA TYR A 352 10.32 17.02 -1.98
C TYR A 352 11.79 17.33 -2.22
N ASP A 353 12.43 18.13 -1.36
CA ASP A 353 13.87 18.38 -1.44
C ASP A 353 14.61 17.07 -1.12
N ASN A 354 15.36 16.59 -2.12
CA ASN A 354 16.08 15.32 -1.98
C ASN A 354 17.36 15.56 -1.14
N PRO A 355 17.52 14.89 0.01
CA PRO A 355 18.69 15.06 0.86
C PRO A 355 19.98 14.43 0.30
N TRP A 356 19.87 13.60 -0.75
CA TRP A 356 21.02 12.95 -1.40
C TRP A 356 21.25 13.49 -2.80
N ALA A 357 22.52 13.57 -3.20
CA ALA A 357 22.84 13.65 -4.62
C ALA A 357 22.40 12.36 -5.33
N GLU A 358 22.03 12.46 -6.60
CA GLU A 358 21.46 11.33 -7.35
C GLU A 358 22.28 10.03 -7.25
N ARG A 359 23.62 10.14 -7.39
CA ARG A 359 24.55 9.00 -7.29
C ARG A 359 24.69 8.41 -5.87
N ASP A 360 24.41 9.22 -4.86
CA ASP A 360 24.61 8.87 -3.44
C ASP A 360 23.27 8.41 -2.80
N HIS A 361 22.18 8.42 -3.57
CA HIS A 361 20.87 8.01 -3.10
C HIS A 361 20.87 6.51 -2.74
N PRO A 362 20.35 6.09 -1.57
CA PRO A 362 20.35 4.67 -1.15
C PRO A 362 19.69 3.71 -2.16
N LEU A 363 18.78 4.22 -2.98
CA LEU A 363 18.09 3.49 -4.06
C LEU A 363 18.57 3.87 -5.46
N ALA A 364 19.78 4.44 -5.62
CA ALA A 364 20.32 4.85 -6.93
C ALA A 364 20.40 3.68 -7.94
N ALA A 365 20.64 2.47 -7.44
CA ALA A 365 20.78 1.28 -8.30
C ALA A 365 19.44 0.71 -8.84
N LEU A 366 18.28 1.21 -8.39
CA LEU A 366 16.99 0.74 -8.91
C LEU A 366 16.77 1.22 -10.35
N ALA A 367 16.39 0.30 -11.23
CA ALA A 367 16.01 0.56 -12.63
C ALA A 367 14.83 -0.35 -13.02
N ASP A 368 13.83 0.21 -13.73
CA ASP A 368 12.67 -0.53 -14.24
C ASP A 368 12.99 -1.13 -15.62
#